data_99d82dbb4320bf8e7fe40154ad97a977
#
_entry.id   99d82dbb4320bf8e7fe40154ad97a977
#
_cell.length_a   1.000
_cell.length_b   1.000
_cell.length_c   1.000
_cell.angle_alpha   90.00
_cell.angle_beta   90.00
_cell.angle_gamma   90.00
#
_symmetry.space_group_name_H-M   'P 1'
#
loop_
_entity.id
_entity.type
_entity.pdbx_description
1 polymer ?
#
loop_
_entity_poly.entity_id
_entity_poly.type
_entity_poly.pdbx_seq_one_letter_code
_entity_poly.pdbx_strand_id
1 'polypeptide(L)'
;MILLGVTIAICNITPIDIDKRIVELRSYCRTHGYNTNYGILVDYSKHSLKKRFFVVDLNNGNVVMKCLCGHGRGGESTILKGDFSNVAGSYCSSLGHYRIGRERKMYKLPAMAFELDGLDNTNSNARSRAILLHKSFGPMSLGCVTVPISRYNKVSELLHSQSGGVIL
;
A
#
# COMPACT_ATOMS: atom_id res chain seq x y z
N MET A 1 -7.79 41.50 25.92
CA MET A 1 -8.33 40.13 25.61
C MET A 1 -7.94 39.82 24.18
N ILE A 2 -6.83 39.10 24.01
CA ILE A 2 -6.26 38.77 22.69
C ILE A 2 -6.84 37.42 22.28
N LEU A 3 -7.66 37.38 21.23
CA LEU A 3 -8.14 36.17 20.62
C LEU A 3 -6.96 35.51 19.86
N LEU A 4 -6.43 34.40 20.35
CA LEU A 4 -5.56 33.55 19.56
C LEU A 4 -6.43 32.81 18.53
N GLY A 5 -6.32 33.22 17.28
CA GLY A 5 -6.88 32.48 16.15
C GLY A 5 -6.10 31.20 15.94
N VAL A 6 -6.69 30.05 16.23
CA VAL A 6 -6.14 28.73 15.83
C VAL A 6 -6.39 28.58 14.34
N THR A 7 -5.36 28.76 13.53
CA THR A 7 -5.39 28.44 12.10
C THR A 7 -5.25 26.92 11.97
N ILE A 8 -6.37 26.22 11.76
CA ILE A 8 -6.33 24.81 11.38
C ILE A 8 -5.81 24.76 9.94
N ALA A 9 -4.57 24.35 9.76
CA ALA A 9 -4.04 24.03 8.45
C ALA A 9 -4.80 22.80 7.92
N ILE A 10 -5.79 23.03 7.08
CA ILE A 10 -6.43 21.97 6.29
C ILE A 10 -5.37 21.51 5.30
N CYS A 11 -4.73 20.37 5.59
CA CYS A 11 -3.87 19.70 4.63
C CYS A 11 -4.76 19.25 3.46
N ASN A 12 -4.84 20.07 2.43
CA ASN A 12 -5.48 19.71 1.16
C ASN A 12 -4.63 18.61 0.50
N ILE A 13 -4.94 17.35 0.81
CA ILE A 13 -4.38 16.23 0.10
C ILE A 13 -5.00 16.28 -1.30
N THR A 14 -4.25 16.86 -2.24
CA THR A 14 -4.64 16.85 -3.66
C THR A 14 -4.79 15.40 -4.12
N PRO A 15 -5.84 15.08 -4.90
CA PRO A 15 -5.99 13.75 -5.47
C PRO A 15 -4.69 13.35 -6.20
N ILE A 16 -4.23 12.13 -5.96
CA ILE A 16 -3.04 11.60 -6.63
C ILE A 16 -3.34 11.53 -8.13
N ASP A 17 -2.51 12.18 -8.94
CA ASP A 17 -2.47 11.97 -10.37
C ASP A 17 -1.88 10.58 -10.63
N ILE A 18 -2.75 9.63 -10.98
CA ILE A 18 -2.36 8.23 -11.14
C ILE A 18 -1.37 8.05 -12.30
N ASP A 19 -1.51 8.81 -13.37
CA ASP A 19 -0.65 8.70 -14.55
C ASP A 19 0.77 9.18 -14.22
N LYS A 20 0.88 10.28 -13.49
CA LYS A 20 2.16 10.75 -12.96
C LYS A 20 2.80 9.71 -12.04
N ARG A 21 2.04 9.12 -11.13
CA ARG A 21 2.55 8.08 -10.22
C ARG A 21 2.99 6.81 -10.94
N ILE A 22 2.33 6.43 -12.02
CA ILE A 22 2.75 5.31 -12.88
C ILE A 22 4.11 5.59 -13.49
N VAL A 23 4.34 6.80 -14.00
CA VAL A 23 5.63 7.21 -14.56
C VAL A 23 6.73 7.19 -13.50
N GLU A 24 6.45 7.74 -12.32
CA GLU A 24 7.37 7.75 -11.17
C GLU A 24 7.74 6.31 -10.75
N LEU A 25 6.75 5.44 -10.57
CA LEU A 25 6.96 4.04 -10.18
C LEU A 25 7.79 3.28 -11.23
N ARG A 26 7.49 3.45 -12.51
CA ARG A 26 8.28 2.87 -13.61
C ARG A 26 9.73 3.33 -13.58
N SER A 27 9.95 4.63 -13.42
CA SER A 27 11.28 5.21 -13.31
C SER A 27 12.03 4.65 -12.11
N TYR A 28 11.37 4.60 -10.95
CA TYR A 28 11.94 4.05 -9.72
C TYR A 28 12.35 2.57 -9.90
N CYS A 29 11.48 1.74 -10.46
CA CYS A 29 11.79 0.33 -10.73
C CYS A 29 13.01 0.17 -11.65
N ARG A 30 13.09 0.95 -12.72
CA ARG A 30 14.24 0.91 -13.66
C ARG A 30 15.54 1.33 -13.00
N THR A 31 15.52 2.43 -12.26
CA THR A 31 16.72 3.00 -11.63
C THR A 31 17.27 2.07 -10.54
N HIS A 32 16.42 1.34 -9.83
CA HIS A 32 16.82 0.47 -8.74
C HIS A 32 16.88 -1.03 -9.11
N GLY A 33 16.73 -1.37 -10.41
CA GLY A 33 16.83 -2.74 -10.90
C GLY A 33 15.69 -3.67 -10.45
N TYR A 34 14.51 -3.10 -10.14
CA TYR A 34 13.32 -3.89 -9.85
C TYR A 34 12.60 -4.32 -11.13
N ASN A 35 11.74 -5.33 -10.98
CA ASN A 35 10.92 -5.80 -12.09
C ASN A 35 10.02 -4.67 -12.62
N THR A 36 9.96 -4.54 -13.94
CA THR A 36 9.21 -3.50 -14.64
C THR A 36 7.97 -4.00 -15.37
N ASN A 37 7.51 -5.24 -15.12
CA ASN A 37 6.31 -5.72 -15.77
C ASN A 37 5.06 -5.23 -15.03
N TYR A 38 4.92 -5.53 -13.74
CA TYR A 38 3.79 -5.03 -12.94
C TYR A 38 4.28 -4.28 -11.70
N GLY A 39 3.59 -3.20 -11.39
CA GLY A 39 3.72 -2.47 -10.14
C GLY A 39 2.38 -2.32 -9.44
N ILE A 40 2.42 -1.96 -8.16
CA ILE A 40 1.23 -1.68 -7.38
C ILE A 40 1.30 -0.23 -6.91
N LEU A 41 0.19 0.50 -7.07
CA LEU A 41 -0.03 1.81 -6.47
C LEU A 41 -1.18 1.73 -5.47
N VAL A 42 -0.97 2.28 -4.28
CA VAL A 42 -2.02 2.41 -3.26
C VAL A 42 -2.22 3.88 -2.93
N ASP A 43 -3.37 4.41 -3.31
CA ASP A 43 -3.74 5.81 -3.07
C ASP A 43 -4.49 5.95 -1.75
N TYR A 44 -3.74 6.09 -0.66
CA TYR A 44 -4.29 6.29 0.67
C TYR A 44 -4.89 7.69 0.91
N SER A 45 -4.80 8.62 -0.05
CA SER A 45 -5.55 9.87 0.01
C SER A 45 -7.06 9.66 -0.13
N LYS A 46 -7.45 8.55 -0.79
CA LYS A 46 -8.85 8.13 -0.90
C LYS A 46 -9.29 7.34 0.33
N HIS A 47 -10.54 7.50 0.75
CA HIS A 47 -11.10 6.66 1.81
C HIS A 47 -11.25 5.18 1.38
N SER A 48 -11.28 4.26 2.34
CA SER A 48 -11.22 2.81 2.12
C SER A 48 -12.36 2.21 1.29
N LEU A 49 -13.50 2.89 1.20
CA LEU A 49 -14.65 2.48 0.37
C LEU A 49 -14.50 2.88 -1.11
N LYS A 50 -13.41 3.56 -1.47
CA LYS A 50 -13.07 3.84 -2.87
C LYS A 50 -12.00 2.87 -3.35
N LYS A 51 -12.03 2.55 -4.65
CA LYS A 51 -10.98 1.77 -5.29
C LYS A 51 -9.69 2.58 -5.27
N ARG A 52 -8.75 2.19 -4.43
CA ARG A 52 -7.47 2.87 -4.19
C ARG A 52 -6.24 1.97 -4.30
N PHE A 53 -6.42 0.70 -4.64
CA PHE A 53 -5.37 -0.25 -4.97
C PHE A 53 -5.40 -0.49 -6.48
N PHE A 54 -4.26 -0.29 -7.14
CA PHE A 54 -4.11 -0.39 -8.58
C PHE A 54 -2.95 -1.33 -8.90
N VAL A 55 -3.17 -2.32 -9.76
CA VAL A 55 -2.10 -3.07 -10.40
C VAL A 55 -1.90 -2.47 -11.78
N VAL A 56 -0.66 -2.12 -12.08
CA VAL A 56 -0.26 -1.41 -13.29
C VAL A 56 0.71 -2.26 -14.09
N ASP A 57 0.46 -2.41 -15.38
CA ASP A 57 1.47 -2.88 -16.32
C ASP A 57 2.47 -1.74 -16.59
N LEU A 58 3.67 -1.86 -16.06
CA LEU A 58 4.70 -0.83 -16.15
C LEU A 58 5.32 -0.72 -17.54
N ASN A 59 5.09 -1.66 -18.46
CA ASN A 59 5.60 -1.57 -19.84
C ASN A 59 4.80 -0.54 -20.64
N ASN A 60 3.48 -0.56 -20.51
CA ASN A 60 2.59 0.34 -21.28
C ASN A 60 1.90 1.42 -20.43
N GLY A 61 1.97 1.32 -19.08
CA GLY A 61 1.34 2.27 -18.17
C GLY A 61 -0.15 2.01 -17.90
N ASN A 62 -0.70 0.89 -18.38
CA ASN A 62 -2.12 0.61 -18.22
C ASN A 62 -2.44 0.08 -16.82
N VAL A 63 -3.52 0.56 -16.23
CA VAL A 63 -4.10 -0.03 -15.01
C VAL A 63 -4.83 -1.31 -15.40
N VAL A 64 -4.24 -2.47 -15.06
CA VAL A 64 -4.82 -3.79 -15.39
C VAL A 64 -5.84 -4.27 -14.35
N MET A 65 -5.76 -3.74 -13.13
CA MET A 65 -6.73 -4.03 -12.07
C MET A 65 -6.83 -2.88 -11.08
N LYS A 66 -8.04 -2.63 -10.57
CA LYS A 66 -8.28 -1.72 -9.44
C LYS A 66 -9.30 -2.31 -8.47
N CYS A 67 -9.04 -2.18 -7.17
CA CYS A 67 -9.94 -2.66 -6.14
C CYS A 67 -9.87 -1.82 -4.85
N LEU A 68 -10.66 -2.19 -3.86
CA LEU A 68 -10.57 -1.65 -2.51
C LEU A 68 -9.24 -2.07 -1.87
N CYS A 69 -8.79 -1.29 -0.91
CA CYS A 69 -7.60 -1.59 -0.11
C CYS A 69 -7.86 -1.23 1.35
N GLY A 70 -7.52 -2.14 2.25
CA GLY A 70 -7.51 -1.87 3.69
C GLY A 70 -6.25 -1.15 4.12
N HIS A 71 -6.27 -0.65 5.36
CA HIS A 71 -5.16 0.01 6.03
C HIS A 71 -5.09 -0.41 7.51
N GLY A 72 -4.02 -0.03 8.21
CA GLY A 72 -3.84 -0.30 9.63
C GLY A 72 -4.89 0.40 10.49
N ARG A 73 -5.27 -0.24 11.61
CA ARG A 73 -6.28 0.27 12.56
C ARG A 73 -5.69 1.16 13.66
N GLY A 74 -4.38 1.35 13.65
CA GLY A 74 -3.68 2.06 14.71
C GLY A 74 -3.79 3.58 14.62
N GLY A 75 -3.31 4.27 15.65
CA GLY A 75 -3.40 5.73 15.74
C GLY A 75 -4.85 6.22 15.73
N GLU A 76 -5.09 7.29 15.02
CA GLU A 76 -6.43 7.87 14.82
C GLU A 76 -7.16 7.29 13.59
N SER A 77 -6.75 6.12 13.13
CA SER A 77 -7.39 5.45 11.98
C SER A 77 -8.87 5.18 12.24
N THR A 78 -9.68 5.47 11.25
CA THR A 78 -11.10 5.13 11.20
C THR A 78 -11.34 4.11 10.08
N ILE A 79 -12.56 3.58 9.96
CA ILE A 79 -12.93 2.70 8.83
C ILE A 79 -12.66 3.39 7.48
N LEU A 80 -12.80 4.70 7.39
CA LEU A 80 -12.67 5.44 6.14
C LEU A 80 -11.25 5.93 5.87
N LYS A 81 -10.52 6.37 6.92
CA LYS A 81 -9.23 7.05 6.81
C LYS A 81 -8.19 6.33 7.67
N GLY A 82 -7.02 6.05 7.10
CA GLY A 82 -5.87 5.52 7.82
C GLY A 82 -5.02 6.62 8.44
N ASP A 83 -4.43 6.30 9.59
CA ASP A 83 -3.26 6.98 10.13
C ASP A 83 -2.01 6.14 9.81
N PHE A 84 -0.84 6.79 9.69
CA PHE A 84 0.35 6.15 9.16
C PHE A 84 1.54 6.31 10.12
N SER A 85 2.24 5.20 10.35
CA SER A 85 3.38 5.17 11.26
C SER A 85 4.31 4.00 10.94
N ASN A 86 5.61 4.21 11.08
CA ASN A 86 6.63 3.16 10.98
C ASN A 86 7.01 2.56 12.36
N VAL A 87 6.41 3.04 13.45
CA VAL A 87 6.72 2.58 14.80
C VAL A 87 6.20 1.15 15.00
N ALA A 88 7.04 0.28 15.58
CA ALA A 88 6.65 -1.08 15.94
C ALA A 88 5.50 -1.05 16.98
N GLY A 89 4.50 -1.91 16.79
CA GLY A 89 3.32 -1.95 17.68
C GLY A 89 2.27 -0.87 17.44
N SER A 90 2.50 0.09 16.52
CA SER A 90 1.53 1.14 16.22
C SER A 90 0.25 0.65 15.57
N TYR A 91 0.25 -0.53 14.95
CA TYR A 91 -0.84 -1.08 14.11
C TYR A 91 -1.26 -0.16 12.94
N CYS A 92 -0.49 0.89 12.64
CA CYS A 92 -0.68 1.73 11.46
C CYS A 92 -0.05 1.11 10.22
N SER A 93 -0.57 1.40 9.04
CA SER A 93 0.18 1.21 7.79
C SER A 93 1.35 2.20 7.74
N SER A 94 2.39 1.90 6.98
CA SER A 94 3.46 2.85 6.68
C SER A 94 3.37 3.27 5.21
N LEU A 95 3.74 4.51 4.92
CA LEU A 95 3.80 5.03 3.55
C LEU A 95 5.20 4.80 2.96
N GLY A 96 5.30 4.74 1.65
CA GLY A 96 6.57 4.67 0.93
C GLY A 96 6.65 3.48 -0.04
N HIS A 97 7.83 3.32 -0.64
CA HIS A 97 8.11 2.23 -1.55
C HIS A 97 8.32 0.91 -0.80
N TYR A 98 7.83 -0.16 -1.38
CA TYR A 98 8.03 -1.51 -0.86
C TYR A 98 8.52 -2.44 -1.96
N ARG A 99 9.53 -3.24 -1.66
CA ARG A 99 9.81 -4.41 -2.48
C ARG A 99 8.77 -5.49 -2.14
N ILE A 100 8.10 -6.01 -3.17
CA ILE A 100 7.22 -7.16 -3.04
C ILE A 100 8.12 -8.42 -3.06
N GLY A 101 8.13 -9.13 -1.94
CA GLY A 101 8.88 -10.38 -1.78
C GLY A 101 8.08 -11.60 -2.24
N ARG A 102 8.49 -12.77 -1.77
CA ARG A 102 7.82 -14.04 -2.09
C ARG A 102 6.45 -14.14 -1.41
N GLU A 103 5.54 -14.85 -2.04
CA GLU A 103 4.32 -15.29 -1.38
C GLU A 103 4.60 -16.46 -0.43
N ARG A 104 4.06 -16.39 0.78
CA ARG A 104 4.17 -17.44 1.78
C ARG A 104 2.92 -17.62 2.60
N LYS A 105 2.79 -18.76 3.24
CA LYS A 105 1.71 -19.00 4.20
C LYS A 105 1.86 -18.11 5.43
N MET A 106 0.78 -17.48 5.86
CA MET A 106 0.77 -16.69 7.09
C MET A 106 0.85 -17.60 8.32
N TYR A 107 1.58 -17.16 9.36
CA TYR A 107 1.75 -17.95 10.58
C TYR A 107 0.44 -18.11 11.37
N LYS A 108 -0.34 -17.04 11.48
CA LYS A 108 -1.54 -16.99 12.34
C LYS A 108 -2.87 -17.19 11.60
N LEU A 109 -2.86 -17.20 10.29
CA LEU A 109 -4.08 -17.32 9.48
C LEU A 109 -3.86 -18.33 8.36
N PRO A 110 -4.86 -19.15 8.00
CA PRO A 110 -4.76 -20.10 6.89
C PRO A 110 -4.86 -19.37 5.54
N ALA A 111 -3.97 -18.45 5.29
CA ALA A 111 -3.96 -17.59 4.12
C ALA A 111 -2.54 -17.41 3.58
N MET A 112 -2.45 -17.16 2.27
CA MET A 112 -1.22 -16.75 1.62
C MET A 112 -1.07 -15.24 1.68
N ALA A 113 0.18 -14.74 1.69
CA ALA A 113 0.52 -13.34 1.73
C ALA A 113 1.87 -13.08 1.08
N PHE A 114 2.03 -11.94 0.40
CA PHE A 114 3.33 -11.47 -0.06
C PHE A 114 4.05 -10.72 1.06
N GLU A 115 5.31 -11.01 1.22
CA GLU A 115 6.20 -10.22 2.09
C GLU A 115 6.41 -8.84 1.49
N LEU A 116 6.45 -7.82 2.35
CA LEU A 116 6.73 -6.44 1.96
C LEU A 116 7.97 -5.93 2.71
N ASP A 117 9.00 -5.56 1.96
CA ASP A 117 10.19 -4.94 2.51
C ASP A 117 10.13 -3.44 2.26
N GLY A 118 10.18 -2.64 3.32
CA GLY A 118 10.20 -1.18 3.20
C GLY A 118 11.53 -0.69 2.62
N LEU A 119 11.45 0.23 1.66
CA LEU A 119 12.62 0.78 0.96
C LEU A 119 12.91 2.23 1.35
N ASP A 120 12.03 2.86 2.12
CA ASP A 120 12.15 4.23 2.58
C ASP A 120 12.27 4.30 4.11
N ASN A 121 12.77 5.41 4.65
CA ASN A 121 12.83 5.63 6.11
C ASN A 121 11.44 5.58 6.76
N THR A 122 10.39 5.97 6.02
CA THR A 122 9.00 5.99 6.48
C THR A 122 8.40 4.59 6.66
N ASN A 123 9.03 3.54 6.12
CA ASN A 123 8.57 2.15 6.20
C ASN A 123 9.70 1.13 6.45
N SER A 124 10.88 1.58 6.85
CA SER A 124 12.08 0.74 7.07
C SER A 124 11.85 -0.42 8.05
N ASN A 125 10.88 -0.30 8.96
CA ASN A 125 10.49 -1.35 9.90
C ASN A 125 9.47 -2.35 9.35
N ALA A 126 9.10 -2.27 8.08
CA ALA A 126 8.05 -3.13 7.51
C ALA A 126 8.32 -4.63 7.72
N ARG A 127 9.55 -5.10 7.48
CA ARG A 127 9.93 -6.50 7.66
C ARG A 127 9.82 -6.93 9.12
N SER A 128 10.39 -6.18 10.05
CA SER A 128 10.36 -6.50 11.49
C SER A 128 8.95 -6.42 12.08
N ARG A 129 8.10 -5.57 11.51
CA ARG A 129 6.69 -5.42 11.86
C ARG A 129 5.78 -6.47 11.18
N ALA A 130 6.34 -7.33 10.33
CA ALA A 130 5.61 -8.32 9.54
C ALA A 130 4.49 -7.69 8.68
N ILE A 131 4.78 -6.57 8.03
CA ILE A 131 3.86 -5.94 7.08
C ILE A 131 3.81 -6.79 5.81
N LEU A 132 2.59 -7.18 5.43
CA LEU A 132 2.32 -8.09 4.33
C LEU A 132 1.25 -7.51 3.40
N LEU A 133 1.19 -8.03 2.17
CA LEU A 133 0.04 -7.87 1.28
C LEU A 133 -0.77 -9.17 1.31
N HIS A 134 -2.01 -9.11 1.78
CA HIS A 134 -2.87 -10.28 1.91
C HIS A 134 -4.36 -9.99 1.69
N LYS A 135 -5.15 -11.04 1.60
CA LYS A 135 -6.61 -10.94 1.51
C LYS A 135 -7.23 -10.54 2.86
N SER A 136 -8.31 -9.76 2.83
CA SER A 136 -9.10 -9.40 4.01
C SER A 136 -10.58 -9.33 3.71
N PHE A 137 -11.39 -9.51 4.76
CA PHE A 137 -12.84 -9.31 4.71
C PHE A 137 -13.27 -7.88 5.02
N GLY A 138 -12.38 -7.06 5.57
CA GLY A 138 -12.71 -5.72 6.05
C GLY A 138 -11.67 -4.66 5.63
N PRO A 139 -11.99 -3.38 5.88
CA PRO A 139 -11.17 -2.25 5.46
C PRO A 139 -9.96 -2.00 6.38
N MET A 140 -9.83 -2.71 7.50
CA MET A 140 -8.80 -2.48 8.51
C MET A 140 -7.95 -3.73 8.75
N SER A 141 -6.67 -3.52 9.09
CA SER A 141 -5.66 -4.53 9.39
C SER A 141 -4.83 -4.14 10.63
N LEU A 142 -3.77 -4.88 10.92
CA LEU A 142 -2.75 -4.52 11.93
C LEU A 142 -1.53 -3.82 11.30
N GLY A 143 -1.75 -3.07 10.21
CA GLY A 143 -0.71 -2.36 9.47
C GLY A 143 -0.50 -2.89 8.05
N CYS A 144 -0.92 -4.12 7.76
CA CYS A 144 -0.77 -4.75 6.45
C CYS A 144 -1.58 -4.03 5.36
N VAL A 145 -1.09 -4.13 4.12
CA VAL A 145 -1.84 -3.79 2.92
C VAL A 145 -2.79 -4.94 2.61
N THR A 146 -4.09 -4.68 2.51
CA THR A 146 -5.06 -5.75 2.28
C THR A 146 -5.97 -5.47 1.12
N VAL A 147 -6.36 -6.53 0.42
CA VAL A 147 -7.30 -6.48 -0.70
C VAL A 147 -8.47 -7.44 -0.46
N PRO A 148 -9.65 -7.21 -1.08
CA PRO A 148 -10.77 -8.12 -0.94
C PRO A 148 -10.41 -9.55 -1.36
N ILE A 149 -10.95 -10.55 -0.66
CA ILE A 149 -10.74 -11.98 -0.96
C ILE A 149 -11.00 -12.29 -2.43
N SER A 150 -12.08 -11.77 -2.99
CA SER A 150 -12.47 -11.97 -4.40
C SER A 150 -11.45 -11.40 -5.40
N ARG A 151 -10.48 -10.59 -4.94
CA ARG A 151 -9.47 -9.97 -5.81
C ARG A 151 -8.06 -10.51 -5.57
N TYR A 152 -7.81 -11.12 -4.41
CA TYR A 152 -6.48 -11.55 -4.01
C TYR A 152 -5.87 -12.57 -5.01
N ASN A 153 -6.63 -13.56 -5.46
CA ASN A 153 -6.11 -14.56 -6.40
C ASN A 153 -5.62 -13.92 -7.72
N LYS A 154 -6.33 -12.91 -8.22
CA LYS A 154 -5.87 -12.19 -9.43
C LYS A 154 -4.63 -11.34 -9.16
N VAL A 155 -4.51 -10.73 -7.96
CA VAL A 155 -3.28 -10.04 -7.55
C VAL A 155 -2.12 -11.02 -7.48
N SER A 156 -2.33 -12.17 -6.82
CA SER A 156 -1.31 -13.22 -6.68
C SER A 156 -0.85 -13.74 -8.04
N GLU A 157 -1.77 -14.06 -8.95
CA GLU A 157 -1.48 -14.49 -10.31
C GLU A 157 -0.60 -13.47 -11.08
N LEU A 158 -0.93 -12.19 -11.02
CA LEU A 158 -0.17 -11.13 -11.67
C LEU A 158 1.23 -10.96 -11.04
N LEU A 159 1.36 -11.12 -9.73
CA LEU A 159 2.63 -10.97 -9.03
C LEU A 159 3.52 -12.22 -9.10
N HIS A 160 2.96 -13.43 -9.21
CA HIS A 160 3.76 -14.68 -9.33
C HIS A 160 4.56 -14.77 -10.62
N SER A 161 4.11 -14.14 -11.68
CA SER A 161 4.91 -14.03 -12.89
C SER A 161 6.16 -13.16 -12.69
N GLN A 162 6.37 -12.62 -11.45
CA GLN A 162 7.26 -11.48 -11.23
C GLN A 162 7.73 -11.38 -9.77
N SER A 163 8.93 -11.81 -9.45
CA SER A 163 9.57 -11.43 -8.20
C SER A 163 10.08 -9.98 -8.28
N GLY A 164 9.67 -9.11 -7.37
CA GLY A 164 10.28 -7.79 -7.19
C GLY A 164 9.47 -6.56 -7.63
N GLY A 165 8.16 -6.65 -7.72
CA GLY A 165 7.31 -5.45 -7.89
C GLY A 165 7.39 -4.47 -6.71
N VAL A 166 7.04 -3.21 -6.91
CA VAL A 166 7.06 -2.13 -5.90
C VAL A 166 5.65 -1.60 -5.66
N ILE A 167 5.33 -1.34 -4.38
CA ILE A 167 4.14 -0.58 -3.97
C ILE A 167 4.59 0.84 -3.63
N LEU A 168 3.87 1.82 -4.12
CA LEU A 168 4.11 3.24 -3.84
C LEU A 168 2.95 3.82 -3.02
#